data_0c09fb8001cadfb13fbecc504b2c1c96
#
_entry.id   0c09fb8001cadfb13fbecc504b2c1c96
#
_cell.length_a   1.000
_cell.length_b   1.000
_cell.length_c   1.000
_cell.angle_alpha   90.00
_cell.angle_beta   90.00
_cell.angle_gamma   90.00
#
_symmetry.space_group_name_H-M   'P 1'
#
loop_
_entity.id
_entity.type
_entity.pdbx_description
1 polymer ?
#
loop_
_entity_poly.entity_id
_entity_poly.type
_entity_poly.pdbx_seq_one_letter_code
_entity_poly.pdbx_strand_id
1 'polypeptide(L)'
;MVNKEITFLINSLGGGGAQNLCVNIANGLASRGWDVSLIVLNAKKSVFHKRINKKVNFKILGTSNTRYSFNVLHNYIKTEKPSKLVVFNYELTVMMYFVRLVSLKKFILISRNINTISKKKENLKGIWIKYFVFPLINFFYKKADHIVNQCKSMQDDIVKHYKLDVKKTSVIYNPVNGIIEKHLLKYEIESKKEGYLLCVGRLESQKSFNYSIIAFSNVLKIFPNLRLKILGEGSLKNELIDLTITLGVNDKVDFIGFSSDVISYYSKAKATILSSLYEGFPNVLIESISLGTPVVSFDCKSGPREIIENGINGYLSNYLDVNDLEAKILLTLNKRWNYKSVAESAHKFKLDLALNNWETLLI
;
A
#
# COMPACT_ATOMS: atom_id res chain seq x y z
N MET A 1 -9.24 19.37 -27.86
CA MET A 1 -8.17 19.20 -26.87
C MET A 1 -8.69 18.30 -25.74
N VAL A 2 -7.93 17.28 -25.34
CA VAL A 2 -8.31 16.43 -24.22
C VAL A 2 -8.30 17.26 -22.93
N ASN A 3 -9.40 17.22 -22.15
CA ASN A 3 -9.47 17.89 -20.87
C ASN A 3 -8.56 17.18 -19.87
N LYS A 4 -7.40 17.77 -19.56
CA LYS A 4 -6.40 17.25 -18.61
C LYS A 4 -6.66 17.73 -17.17
N GLU A 5 -7.92 17.69 -16.74
CA GLU A 5 -8.34 18.04 -15.39
C GLU A 5 -8.66 16.77 -14.59
N ILE A 6 -8.20 16.71 -13.34
CA ILE A 6 -8.49 15.59 -12.41
C ILE A 6 -8.55 16.07 -10.95
N THR A 7 -9.54 15.59 -10.23
CA THR A 7 -9.64 15.78 -8.79
C THR A 7 -9.40 14.48 -8.04
N PHE A 8 -8.49 14.46 -7.09
CA PHE A 8 -8.27 13.38 -6.15
C PHE A 8 -8.93 13.69 -4.80
N LEU A 9 -9.61 12.71 -4.23
CA LEU A 9 -10.28 12.83 -2.93
C LEU A 9 -9.86 11.70 -2.00
N ILE A 10 -9.37 12.07 -0.81
CA ILE A 10 -8.94 11.15 0.23
C ILE A 10 -9.31 11.68 1.62
N ASN A 11 -9.46 10.81 2.62
CA ASN A 11 -9.87 11.21 3.96
C ASN A 11 -8.86 12.15 4.66
N SER A 12 -7.57 11.80 4.60
CA SER A 12 -6.49 12.56 5.26
C SER A 12 -5.15 12.22 4.63
N LEU A 13 -4.08 12.93 4.98
CA LEU A 13 -2.70 12.66 4.56
C LEU A 13 -1.82 12.17 5.73
N GLY A 14 -2.40 11.43 6.69
CA GLY A 14 -1.65 10.79 7.76
C GLY A 14 -0.84 9.58 7.25
N GLY A 15 0.32 9.32 7.73
CA GLY A 15 1.42 8.42 7.34
C GLY A 15 1.16 7.00 6.80
N GLY A 16 0.19 6.80 5.91
CA GLY A 16 -0.13 5.49 5.34
C GLY A 16 0.24 5.33 3.85
N GLY A 17 0.29 4.08 3.37
CA GLY A 17 0.64 3.77 1.98
C GLY A 17 -0.31 4.38 0.93
N ALA A 18 -1.63 4.38 1.19
CA ALA A 18 -2.62 4.95 0.28
C ALA A 18 -2.48 6.48 0.17
N GLN A 19 -2.17 7.16 1.27
CA GLN A 19 -1.95 8.60 1.31
C GLN A 19 -0.68 8.99 0.55
N ASN A 20 0.41 8.25 0.77
CA ASN A 20 1.66 8.44 0.02
C ASN A 20 1.44 8.23 -1.48
N LEU A 21 0.73 7.18 -1.85
CA LEU A 21 0.36 6.88 -3.24
C LEU A 21 -0.43 8.04 -3.88
N CYS A 22 -1.47 8.53 -3.19
CA CYS A 22 -2.31 9.62 -3.67
C CYS A 22 -1.48 10.88 -3.98
N VAL A 23 -0.59 11.26 -3.06
CA VAL A 23 0.31 12.43 -3.25
C VAL A 23 1.30 12.20 -4.39
N ASN A 24 1.88 11.00 -4.52
CA ASN A 24 2.81 10.69 -5.60
C ASN A 24 2.15 10.77 -6.99
N ILE A 25 0.94 10.22 -7.14
CA ILE A 25 0.19 10.27 -8.40
C ILE A 25 -0.23 11.72 -8.71
N ALA A 26 -0.77 12.46 -7.73
CA ALA A 26 -1.18 13.84 -7.91
C ALA A 26 0.01 14.72 -8.36
N ASN A 27 1.15 14.61 -7.68
CA ASN A 27 2.37 15.33 -8.02
C ASN A 27 2.89 14.96 -9.41
N GLY A 28 2.88 13.66 -9.74
CA GLY A 28 3.35 13.15 -11.02
C GLY A 28 2.52 13.69 -12.19
N LEU A 29 1.19 13.60 -12.10
CA LEU A 29 0.29 14.13 -13.14
C LEU A 29 0.40 15.67 -13.27
N ALA A 30 0.48 16.39 -12.15
CA ALA A 30 0.71 17.83 -12.18
C ALA A 30 2.03 18.22 -12.88
N SER A 31 3.08 17.41 -12.69
CA SER A 31 4.37 17.61 -13.38
C SER A 31 4.28 17.32 -14.88
N ARG A 32 3.31 16.52 -15.33
CA ARG A 32 3.02 16.21 -16.74
C ARG A 32 1.99 17.16 -17.38
N GLY A 33 1.66 18.27 -16.70
CA GLY A 33 0.78 19.30 -17.23
C GLY A 33 -0.70 19.04 -17.06
N TRP A 34 -1.10 18.15 -16.13
CA TRP A 34 -2.49 18.02 -15.70
C TRP A 34 -2.84 19.12 -14.71
N ASP A 35 -4.05 19.64 -14.80
CA ASP A 35 -4.67 20.46 -13.75
C ASP A 35 -5.19 19.51 -12.67
N VAL A 36 -4.47 19.47 -11.55
CA VAL A 36 -4.70 18.50 -10.48
C VAL A 36 -5.19 19.19 -9.22
N SER A 37 -6.39 18.83 -8.78
CA SER A 37 -6.90 19.17 -7.46
C SER A 37 -6.75 17.98 -6.50
N LEU A 38 -6.21 18.21 -5.30
CA LEU A 38 -6.11 17.23 -4.23
C LEU A 38 -6.91 17.68 -3.01
N ILE A 39 -7.98 16.97 -2.74
CA ILE A 39 -8.94 17.30 -1.68
C ILE A 39 -8.80 16.31 -0.53
N VAL A 40 -8.68 16.82 0.68
CA VAL A 40 -8.71 16.01 1.90
C VAL A 40 -9.84 16.44 2.83
N LEU A 41 -10.46 15.48 3.51
CA LEU A 41 -11.54 15.79 4.46
C LEU A 41 -10.99 16.48 5.71
N ASN A 42 -9.83 16.00 6.22
CA ASN A 42 -9.21 16.63 7.40
C ASN A 42 -7.69 16.64 7.31
N ALA A 43 -7.08 17.58 8.04
CA ALA A 43 -5.64 17.76 8.10
C ALA A 43 -4.97 17.13 9.34
N LYS A 44 -5.71 16.37 10.18
CA LYS A 44 -5.15 15.79 11.41
C LYS A 44 -4.00 14.86 11.06
N LYS A 45 -2.83 15.07 11.68
CA LYS A 45 -1.59 14.28 11.47
C LYS A 45 -1.13 14.24 10.00
N SER A 46 -1.19 15.37 9.28
CA SER A 46 -0.86 15.46 7.85
C SER A 46 0.66 15.38 7.61
N VAL A 47 1.21 14.17 7.60
CA VAL A 47 2.66 13.90 7.39
C VAL A 47 3.08 14.27 5.96
N PHE A 48 2.23 14.04 4.97
CA PHE A 48 2.58 14.23 3.55
C PHE A 48 2.24 15.60 2.98
N HIS A 49 1.66 16.52 3.75
CA HIS A 49 1.31 17.87 3.29
C HIS A 49 2.51 18.62 2.67
N LYS A 50 3.66 18.59 3.34
CA LYS A 50 4.91 19.23 2.87
C LYS A 50 5.46 18.67 1.56
N ARG A 51 4.97 17.52 1.11
CA ARG A 51 5.42 16.83 -0.12
C ARG A 51 4.56 17.14 -1.34
N ILE A 52 3.46 17.88 -1.16
CA ILE A 52 2.56 18.24 -2.26
C ILE A 52 3.26 19.28 -3.15
N ASN A 53 3.28 19.01 -4.47
CA ASN A 53 3.84 19.92 -5.47
C ASN A 53 3.02 21.22 -5.49
N LYS A 54 3.70 22.35 -5.61
CA LYS A 54 3.07 23.68 -5.73
C LYS A 54 2.10 23.82 -6.92
N LYS A 55 2.24 22.98 -7.94
CA LYS A 55 1.32 22.91 -9.09
C LYS A 55 0.00 22.18 -8.79
N VAL A 56 -0.12 21.50 -7.64
CA VAL A 56 -1.34 20.81 -7.22
C VAL A 56 -2.21 21.77 -6.42
N ASN A 57 -3.45 21.97 -6.86
CA ASN A 57 -4.45 22.74 -6.12
C ASN A 57 -4.90 21.93 -4.89
N PHE A 58 -4.33 22.24 -3.72
CA PHE A 58 -4.59 21.50 -2.49
C PHE A 58 -5.66 22.18 -1.64
N LYS A 59 -6.70 21.43 -1.24
CA LYS A 59 -7.81 21.92 -0.42
C LYS A 59 -8.15 20.99 0.74
N ILE A 60 -8.34 21.56 1.92
CA ILE A 60 -8.80 20.86 3.13
C ILE A 60 -10.24 21.25 3.38
N LEU A 61 -11.14 20.26 3.51
CA LEU A 61 -12.57 20.51 3.71
C LEU A 61 -12.99 20.69 5.18
N GLY A 62 -12.12 20.33 6.14
CA GLY A 62 -12.34 20.57 7.56
C GLY A 62 -13.35 19.66 8.26
N THR A 63 -13.67 18.47 7.70
CA THR A 63 -14.59 17.53 8.30
C THR A 63 -13.87 16.45 9.11
N SER A 64 -14.49 15.96 10.20
CA SER A 64 -13.87 14.99 11.10
C SER A 64 -13.72 13.59 10.48
N ASN A 65 -14.69 13.16 9.66
CA ASN A 65 -14.72 11.85 9.02
C ASN A 65 -15.72 11.81 7.84
N THR A 66 -15.72 10.71 7.09
CA THR A 66 -16.59 10.51 5.91
C THR A 66 -18.08 10.66 6.23
N ARG A 67 -18.55 10.22 7.40
CA ARG A 67 -19.98 10.25 7.75
C ARG A 67 -20.56 11.67 7.75
N TYR A 68 -19.78 12.67 8.17
CA TYR A 68 -20.21 14.06 8.28
C TYR A 68 -19.79 14.93 7.10
N SER A 69 -19.26 14.33 6.02
CA SER A 69 -18.69 15.08 4.89
C SER A 69 -19.70 15.39 3.78
N PHE A 70 -20.93 14.87 3.82
CA PHE A 70 -21.89 15.00 2.73
C PHE A 70 -22.11 16.46 2.27
N ASN A 71 -22.50 17.35 3.19
CA ASN A 71 -22.82 18.74 2.85
C ASN A 71 -21.62 19.50 2.28
N VAL A 72 -20.44 19.29 2.86
CA VAL A 72 -19.21 19.96 2.41
C VAL A 72 -18.79 19.46 1.03
N LEU A 73 -18.88 18.15 0.78
CA LEU A 73 -18.61 17.55 -0.52
C LEU A 73 -19.65 17.98 -1.57
N HIS A 74 -20.93 18.05 -1.20
CA HIS A 74 -21.97 18.53 -2.07
C HIS A 74 -21.74 19.99 -2.50
N ASN A 75 -21.39 20.86 -1.54
CA ASN A 75 -21.03 22.24 -1.84
C ASN A 75 -19.80 22.33 -2.74
N TYR A 76 -18.76 21.53 -2.45
CA TYR A 76 -17.57 21.43 -3.29
C TYR A 76 -17.93 21.09 -4.74
N ILE A 77 -18.74 20.04 -4.95
CA ILE A 77 -19.16 19.63 -6.30
C ILE A 77 -19.98 20.71 -7.01
N LYS A 78 -20.79 21.47 -6.28
CA LYS A 78 -21.58 22.57 -6.86
C LYS A 78 -20.71 23.76 -7.30
N THR A 79 -19.67 24.09 -6.54
CA THR A 79 -18.80 25.25 -6.81
C THR A 79 -17.72 24.92 -7.83
N GLU A 80 -16.95 23.85 -7.62
CA GLU A 80 -15.77 23.53 -8.44
C GLU A 80 -16.10 22.71 -9.71
N LYS A 81 -17.22 21.99 -9.74
CA LYS A 81 -17.74 21.22 -10.89
C LYS A 81 -16.69 20.33 -11.54
N PRO A 82 -15.97 19.46 -10.81
CA PRO A 82 -14.93 18.63 -11.37
C PRO A 82 -15.50 17.71 -12.48
N SER A 83 -14.74 17.51 -13.55
CA SER A 83 -15.13 16.60 -14.65
C SER A 83 -14.88 15.14 -14.31
N LYS A 84 -13.80 14.86 -13.59
CA LYS A 84 -13.36 13.52 -13.16
C LYS A 84 -12.93 13.55 -11.71
N LEU A 85 -13.35 12.55 -10.94
CA LEU A 85 -13.06 12.43 -9.52
C LEU A 85 -12.53 11.03 -9.19
N VAL A 86 -11.29 10.95 -8.71
CA VAL A 86 -10.67 9.71 -8.21
C VAL A 86 -10.72 9.69 -6.68
N VAL A 87 -11.37 8.67 -6.12
CA VAL A 87 -11.60 8.55 -4.68
C VAL A 87 -10.81 7.39 -4.09
N PHE A 88 -9.99 7.67 -3.08
CA PHE A 88 -9.14 6.69 -2.40
C PHE A 88 -9.81 6.17 -1.12
N ASN A 89 -10.92 5.53 -1.25
CA ASN A 89 -11.62 4.77 -0.19
C ASN A 89 -13.00 4.37 -0.70
N TYR A 90 -13.42 3.14 -0.45
CA TYR A 90 -14.72 2.66 -0.90
C TYR A 90 -15.90 3.35 -0.20
N GLU A 91 -15.81 3.68 1.11
CA GLU A 91 -16.86 4.40 1.85
C GLU A 91 -17.06 5.81 1.28
N LEU A 92 -15.96 6.48 1.00
CA LEU A 92 -15.97 7.81 0.41
C LEU A 92 -16.46 7.79 -1.04
N THR A 93 -16.17 6.70 -1.79
CA THR A 93 -16.74 6.49 -3.14
C THR A 93 -18.26 6.39 -3.11
N VAL A 94 -18.82 5.64 -2.16
CA VAL A 94 -20.27 5.54 -1.96
C VAL A 94 -20.87 6.91 -1.57
N MET A 95 -20.20 7.64 -0.69
CA MET A 95 -20.60 9.01 -0.34
C MET A 95 -20.65 9.92 -1.58
N MET A 96 -19.63 9.87 -2.44
CA MET A 96 -19.59 10.67 -3.66
C MET A 96 -20.64 10.25 -4.69
N TYR A 97 -21.02 8.97 -4.74
CA TYR A 97 -22.17 8.52 -5.54
C TYR A 97 -23.46 9.21 -5.11
N PHE A 98 -23.75 9.29 -3.78
CA PHE A 98 -24.94 10.00 -3.29
C PHE A 98 -24.83 11.51 -3.51
N VAL A 99 -23.68 12.12 -3.30
CA VAL A 99 -23.43 13.54 -3.61
C VAL A 99 -23.73 13.82 -5.08
N ARG A 100 -23.29 12.95 -6.01
CA ARG A 100 -23.57 13.06 -7.45
C ARG A 100 -25.05 13.04 -7.75
N LEU A 101 -25.82 12.13 -7.12
CA LEU A 101 -27.27 12.03 -7.32
C LEU A 101 -28.00 13.30 -6.85
N VAL A 102 -27.68 13.80 -5.65
CA VAL A 102 -28.37 14.97 -5.09
C VAL A 102 -27.95 16.27 -5.75
N SER A 103 -26.67 16.40 -6.13
CA SER A 103 -26.19 17.62 -6.80
C SER A 103 -26.64 17.75 -8.25
N LEU A 104 -27.13 16.67 -8.86
CA LEU A 104 -27.49 16.57 -10.28
C LEU A 104 -26.32 16.96 -11.23
N LYS A 105 -25.08 16.90 -10.72
CA LYS A 105 -23.87 17.21 -11.51
C LYS A 105 -23.30 15.94 -12.12
N LYS A 106 -22.94 16.02 -13.40
CA LYS A 106 -22.28 14.92 -14.12
C LYS A 106 -20.77 15.04 -13.91
N PHE A 107 -20.17 14.00 -13.36
CA PHE A 107 -18.71 13.78 -13.32
C PHE A 107 -18.44 12.28 -13.34
N ILE A 108 -17.28 11.90 -13.85
CA ILE A 108 -16.82 10.51 -13.84
C ILE A 108 -16.29 10.19 -12.45
N LEU A 109 -16.92 9.21 -11.78
CA LEU A 109 -16.54 8.75 -10.45
C LEU A 109 -15.67 7.50 -10.55
N ILE A 110 -14.38 7.66 -10.29
CA ILE A 110 -13.39 6.57 -10.30
C ILE A 110 -13.05 6.22 -8.85
N SER A 111 -13.15 4.95 -8.50
CA SER A 111 -12.72 4.46 -7.18
C SER A 111 -11.35 3.84 -7.28
N ARG A 112 -10.40 4.28 -6.43
CA ARG A 112 -9.13 3.57 -6.21
C ARG A 112 -9.32 2.56 -5.07
N ASN A 113 -9.39 1.28 -5.42
CA ASN A 113 -9.49 0.20 -4.43
C ASN A 113 -8.13 0.03 -3.71
N ILE A 114 -8.12 0.17 -2.39
CA ILE A 114 -6.89 0.13 -1.58
C ILE A 114 -6.77 -1.11 -0.69
N ASN A 115 -7.82 -1.93 -0.60
CA ASN A 115 -7.86 -3.14 0.23
C ASN A 115 -8.66 -4.25 -0.45
N THR A 116 -8.37 -5.50 -0.10
CA THR A 116 -9.17 -6.66 -0.51
C THR A 116 -10.52 -6.65 0.21
N ILE A 117 -11.60 -6.43 -0.55
CA ILE A 117 -12.95 -6.18 0.00
C ILE A 117 -13.52 -7.43 0.69
N SER A 118 -13.30 -8.62 0.13
CA SER A 118 -13.78 -9.88 0.72
C SER A 118 -13.25 -10.09 2.14
N LYS A 119 -12.01 -9.70 2.44
CA LYS A 119 -11.41 -9.78 3.78
C LYS A 119 -11.93 -8.74 4.76
N LYS A 120 -12.43 -7.61 4.27
CA LYS A 120 -12.97 -6.57 5.14
C LYS A 120 -14.23 -7.02 5.87
N LYS A 121 -15.10 -7.82 5.24
CA LYS A 121 -16.30 -8.36 5.86
C LYS A 121 -15.99 -9.24 7.09
N GLU A 122 -14.90 -10.00 7.05
CA GLU A 122 -14.47 -10.89 8.13
C GLU A 122 -14.08 -10.12 9.39
N ASN A 123 -13.53 -8.91 9.22
CA ASN A 123 -13.01 -8.07 10.31
C ASN A 123 -13.99 -7.01 10.84
N LEU A 124 -15.23 -6.96 10.33
CA LEU A 124 -16.23 -6.01 10.81
C LEU A 124 -16.75 -6.40 12.19
N LYS A 125 -16.64 -5.47 13.14
CA LYS A 125 -17.22 -5.59 14.47
C LYS A 125 -18.66 -5.05 14.46
N GLY A 126 -19.59 -5.82 15.02
CA GLY A 126 -21.00 -5.44 15.14
C GLY A 126 -21.93 -6.04 14.07
N ILE A 127 -22.99 -6.71 14.53
CA ILE A 127 -23.99 -7.41 13.70
C ILE A 127 -24.65 -6.45 12.71
N TRP A 128 -25.07 -5.26 13.17
CA TRP A 128 -25.70 -4.24 12.35
C TRP A 128 -24.81 -3.79 11.18
N ILE A 129 -23.53 -3.52 11.45
CA ILE A 129 -22.58 -3.11 10.43
C ILE A 129 -22.37 -4.23 9.39
N LYS A 130 -22.23 -5.46 9.86
CA LYS A 130 -21.94 -6.62 9.01
C LYS A 130 -23.10 -7.02 8.10
N TYR A 131 -24.34 -6.96 8.61
CA TYR A 131 -25.49 -7.50 7.87
C TYR A 131 -26.36 -6.42 7.21
N PHE A 132 -26.28 -5.16 7.61
CA PHE A 132 -27.08 -4.07 7.03
C PHE A 132 -26.23 -3.01 6.33
N VAL A 133 -25.25 -2.43 7.03
CA VAL A 133 -24.48 -1.32 6.47
C VAL A 133 -23.53 -1.77 5.38
N PHE A 134 -22.82 -2.85 5.59
CA PHE A 134 -21.83 -3.35 4.62
C PHE A 134 -22.46 -3.84 3.30
N PRO A 135 -23.56 -4.60 3.26
CA PRO A 135 -24.26 -4.93 2.02
C PRO A 135 -24.75 -3.70 1.26
N LEU A 136 -25.27 -2.68 1.98
CA LEU A 136 -25.72 -1.43 1.36
C LEU A 136 -24.53 -0.69 0.71
N ILE A 137 -23.42 -0.56 1.43
CA ILE A 137 -22.20 0.04 0.89
C ILE A 137 -21.75 -0.74 -0.35
N ASN A 138 -21.72 -2.07 -0.29
CA ASN A 138 -21.33 -2.91 -1.42
C ASN A 138 -22.23 -2.73 -2.64
N PHE A 139 -23.54 -2.61 -2.42
CA PHE A 139 -24.49 -2.36 -3.49
C PHE A 139 -24.23 -1.04 -4.22
N PHE A 140 -23.94 0.03 -3.46
CA PHE A 140 -23.66 1.34 -4.05
C PHE A 140 -22.24 1.51 -4.55
N TYR A 141 -21.26 0.79 -3.98
CA TYR A 141 -19.87 0.85 -4.44
C TYR A 141 -19.70 0.47 -5.91
N LYS A 142 -20.42 -0.57 -6.37
CA LYS A 142 -20.42 -0.99 -7.77
C LYS A 142 -21.07 0.01 -8.75
N LYS A 143 -21.64 1.11 -8.25
CA LYS A 143 -22.18 2.22 -9.04
C LYS A 143 -21.14 3.28 -9.40
N ALA A 144 -19.88 3.13 -8.94
CA ALA A 144 -18.77 3.87 -9.51
C ALA A 144 -18.66 3.59 -11.02
N ASP A 145 -18.26 4.60 -11.79
CA ASP A 145 -18.14 4.46 -13.25
C ASP A 145 -16.95 3.57 -13.61
N HIS A 146 -15.86 3.65 -12.82
CA HIS A 146 -14.69 2.80 -12.97
C HIS A 146 -14.03 2.48 -11.61
N ILE A 147 -13.43 1.29 -11.48
CA ILE A 147 -12.72 0.87 -10.28
C ILE A 147 -11.28 0.48 -10.64
N VAL A 148 -10.32 1.20 -10.10
CA VAL A 148 -8.89 0.94 -10.29
C VAL A 148 -8.35 0.11 -9.13
N ASN A 149 -7.83 -1.07 -9.43
CA ASN A 149 -7.24 -2.00 -8.47
C ASN A 149 -5.72 -1.87 -8.43
N GLN A 150 -5.12 -2.28 -7.32
CA GLN A 150 -3.67 -2.22 -7.13
C GLN A 150 -2.93 -3.42 -7.74
N CYS A 151 -3.64 -4.53 -7.95
CA CYS A 151 -3.11 -5.74 -8.55
C CYS A 151 -4.23 -6.58 -9.18
N LYS A 152 -3.84 -7.59 -9.98
CA LYS A 152 -4.77 -8.46 -10.69
C LYS A 152 -5.65 -9.27 -9.75
N SER A 153 -5.07 -9.82 -8.69
CA SER A 153 -5.83 -10.58 -7.69
C SER A 153 -6.89 -9.75 -6.97
N MET A 154 -6.65 -8.45 -6.75
CA MET A 154 -7.69 -7.54 -6.24
C MET A 154 -8.78 -7.26 -7.28
N GLN A 155 -8.43 -7.14 -8.56
CA GLN A 155 -9.41 -7.00 -9.64
C GLN A 155 -10.31 -8.24 -9.71
N ASP A 156 -9.71 -9.44 -9.68
CA ASP A 156 -10.45 -10.70 -9.73
C ASP A 156 -11.38 -10.86 -8.52
N ASP A 157 -10.91 -10.47 -7.33
CA ASP A 157 -11.72 -10.47 -6.10
C ASP A 157 -12.98 -9.59 -6.24
N ILE A 158 -12.86 -8.36 -6.72
CA ILE A 158 -14.02 -7.46 -6.85
C ILE A 158 -14.93 -7.83 -8.03
N VAL A 159 -14.37 -8.26 -9.16
CA VAL A 159 -15.15 -8.72 -10.32
C VAL A 159 -16.01 -9.92 -9.91
N LYS A 160 -15.41 -10.90 -9.22
CA LYS A 160 -16.12 -12.07 -8.71
C LYS A 160 -17.15 -11.70 -7.64
N HIS A 161 -16.75 -10.89 -6.65
CA HIS A 161 -17.60 -10.54 -5.50
C HIS A 161 -18.81 -9.70 -5.89
N TYR A 162 -18.64 -8.73 -6.78
CA TYR A 162 -19.71 -7.82 -7.21
C TYR A 162 -20.36 -8.20 -8.52
N LYS A 163 -19.89 -9.26 -9.20
CA LYS A 163 -20.31 -9.62 -10.56
C LYS A 163 -20.21 -8.43 -11.52
N LEU A 164 -19.08 -7.73 -11.45
CA LEU A 164 -18.83 -6.57 -12.29
C LEU A 164 -18.36 -6.98 -13.69
N ASP A 165 -18.72 -6.17 -14.70
CA ASP A 165 -18.04 -6.24 -15.99
C ASP A 165 -16.57 -5.85 -15.80
N VAL A 166 -15.65 -6.69 -16.27
CA VAL A 166 -14.20 -6.46 -16.18
C VAL A 166 -13.81 -5.13 -16.86
N LYS A 167 -14.55 -4.69 -17.89
CA LYS A 167 -14.35 -3.42 -18.59
C LYS A 167 -14.54 -2.19 -17.69
N LYS A 168 -15.28 -2.32 -16.59
CA LYS A 168 -15.43 -1.28 -15.56
C LYS A 168 -14.31 -1.28 -14.53
N THR A 169 -13.29 -2.10 -14.74
CA THR A 169 -12.18 -2.23 -13.80
C THR A 169 -10.85 -2.21 -14.54
N SER A 170 -9.83 -1.70 -13.89
CA SER A 170 -8.45 -1.75 -14.37
C SER A 170 -7.47 -2.08 -13.25
N VAL A 171 -6.28 -2.49 -13.64
CA VAL A 171 -5.15 -2.68 -12.73
C VAL A 171 -4.11 -1.61 -13.02
N ILE A 172 -3.80 -0.81 -12.01
CA ILE A 172 -2.65 0.09 -12.02
C ILE A 172 -1.85 -0.22 -10.78
N TYR A 173 -0.67 -0.80 -10.93
CA TYR A 173 0.20 -1.13 -9.80
C TYR A 173 0.58 0.12 -9.01
N ASN A 174 0.78 -0.03 -7.70
CA ASN A 174 1.38 1.04 -6.93
C ASN A 174 2.82 1.25 -7.41
N PRO A 175 3.22 2.50 -7.68
CA PRO A 175 4.61 2.78 -7.98
C PRO A 175 5.47 2.68 -6.71
N VAL A 176 6.76 2.46 -6.91
CA VAL A 176 7.75 2.62 -5.86
C VAL A 176 7.69 4.05 -5.28
N ASN A 177 8.09 4.20 -4.03
CA ASN A 177 8.11 5.50 -3.38
C ASN A 177 9.03 6.48 -4.13
N GLY A 178 8.53 7.67 -4.48
CA GLY A 178 9.31 8.66 -5.22
C GLY A 178 10.59 9.14 -4.50
N ILE A 179 10.71 8.95 -3.18
CA ILE A 179 11.97 9.21 -2.46
C ILE A 179 13.02 8.15 -2.84
N ILE A 180 12.61 6.88 -2.97
CA ILE A 180 13.48 5.78 -3.41
C ILE A 180 13.90 5.99 -4.86
N GLU A 181 12.98 6.35 -5.76
CA GLU A 181 13.33 6.66 -7.15
C GLU A 181 14.36 7.78 -7.26
N LYS A 182 14.18 8.87 -6.50
CA LYS A 182 15.15 9.97 -6.44
C LYS A 182 16.50 9.55 -5.89
N HIS A 183 16.51 8.63 -4.91
CA HIS A 183 17.74 8.05 -4.37
C HIS A 183 18.48 7.25 -5.46
N LEU A 184 17.77 6.38 -6.18
CA LEU A 184 18.33 5.53 -7.23
C LEU A 184 18.85 6.31 -8.46
N LEU A 185 18.44 7.55 -8.65
CA LEU A 185 19.03 8.44 -9.67
C LEU A 185 20.42 8.96 -9.28
N LYS A 186 20.77 8.91 -7.98
CA LYS A 186 21.99 9.50 -7.42
C LYS A 186 23.00 8.47 -6.91
N TYR A 187 22.51 7.31 -6.49
CA TYR A 187 23.29 6.30 -5.80
C TYR A 187 23.11 4.94 -6.46
N GLU A 188 24.18 4.18 -6.50
CA GLU A 188 24.17 2.81 -6.98
C GLU A 188 23.51 1.87 -5.94
N ILE A 189 23.15 0.68 -6.41
CA ILE A 189 22.62 -0.38 -5.53
C ILE A 189 23.71 -0.85 -4.56
N GLU A 190 23.41 -0.78 -3.26
CA GLU A 190 24.31 -1.23 -2.21
C GLU A 190 24.54 -2.74 -2.30
N SER A 191 25.79 -3.12 -2.50
CA SER A 191 26.21 -4.53 -2.58
C SER A 191 26.62 -5.12 -1.23
N LYS A 192 27.03 -4.28 -0.27
CA LYS A 192 27.45 -4.73 1.06
C LYS A 192 26.26 -4.78 2.00
N LYS A 193 25.77 -5.99 2.25
CA LYS A 193 24.66 -6.21 3.20
C LYS A 193 25.18 -6.40 4.63
N GLU A 194 24.47 -5.83 5.59
CA GLU A 194 24.73 -6.03 7.03
C GLU A 194 24.08 -7.33 7.52
N GLY A 195 24.48 -7.80 8.71
CA GLY A 195 24.03 -9.06 9.29
C GLY A 195 22.60 -9.00 9.88
N TYR A 196 21.59 -8.50 9.12
CA TYR A 196 20.22 -8.47 9.63
C TYR A 196 19.15 -8.75 8.56
N LEU A 197 18.02 -9.27 9.04
CA LEU A 197 16.74 -9.34 8.34
C LEU A 197 15.88 -8.15 8.73
N LEU A 198 14.98 -7.71 7.84
CA LEU A 198 14.16 -6.53 8.04
C LEU A 198 12.67 -6.86 7.96
N CYS A 199 11.89 -6.36 8.92
CA CYS A 199 10.44 -6.30 8.86
C CYS A 199 10.01 -4.82 8.89
N VAL A 200 9.08 -4.41 8.01
CA VAL A 200 8.59 -3.03 7.95
C VAL A 200 7.07 -3.00 7.92
N GLY A 201 6.46 -2.27 8.85
CA GLY A 201 5.02 -2.11 8.87
C GLY A 201 4.45 -1.78 10.24
N ARG A 202 3.13 -1.57 10.31
CA ARG A 202 2.44 -1.36 11.58
C ARG A 202 2.47 -2.63 12.42
N LEU A 203 2.75 -2.51 13.71
CA LEU A 203 2.72 -3.63 14.66
C LEU A 203 1.26 -3.96 15.04
N GLU A 204 0.54 -4.48 14.06
CA GLU A 204 -0.89 -4.84 14.14
C GLU A 204 -1.11 -6.27 13.66
N SER A 205 -2.22 -6.89 14.04
CA SER A 205 -2.56 -8.27 13.71
C SER A 205 -2.47 -8.58 12.21
N GLN A 206 -2.76 -7.62 11.34
CA GLN A 206 -2.64 -7.78 9.90
C GLN A 206 -1.23 -8.15 9.45
N LYS A 207 -0.19 -7.55 10.05
CA LYS A 207 1.22 -7.76 9.68
C LYS A 207 1.82 -9.02 10.27
N SER A 208 1.23 -9.52 11.35
CA SER A 208 1.56 -10.80 12.01
C SER A 208 3.05 -11.08 12.16
N PHE A 209 3.79 -10.11 12.69
CA PHE A 209 5.24 -10.23 12.88
C PHE A 209 5.64 -11.34 13.85
N ASN A 210 4.70 -11.88 14.64
CA ASN A 210 4.89 -13.10 15.41
C ASN A 210 5.42 -14.26 14.55
N TYR A 211 4.90 -14.47 13.35
CA TYR A 211 5.40 -15.51 12.43
C TYR A 211 6.85 -15.24 11.98
N SER A 212 7.18 -13.97 11.68
CA SER A 212 8.55 -13.59 11.35
C SER A 212 9.51 -13.82 12.50
N ILE A 213 9.11 -13.50 13.74
CA ILE A 213 9.92 -13.70 14.95
C ILE A 213 10.14 -15.19 15.23
N ILE A 214 9.09 -16.02 15.11
CA ILE A 214 9.21 -17.48 15.30
C ILE A 214 10.12 -18.08 14.23
N ALA A 215 9.94 -17.78 12.95
CA ALA A 215 10.82 -18.26 11.89
C ALA A 215 12.28 -17.80 12.12
N PHE A 216 12.47 -16.53 12.53
CA PHE A 216 13.79 -15.98 12.85
C PHE A 216 14.46 -16.72 14.01
N SER A 217 13.73 -17.08 15.06
CA SER A 217 14.30 -17.82 16.20
C SER A 217 14.88 -19.18 15.79
N ASN A 218 14.27 -19.85 14.80
CA ASN A 218 14.79 -21.07 14.23
C ASN A 218 16.02 -20.83 13.33
N VAL A 219 15.97 -19.78 12.51
CA VAL A 219 17.10 -19.39 11.64
C VAL A 219 18.35 -19.06 12.47
N LEU A 220 18.21 -18.49 13.67
CA LEU A 220 19.34 -18.18 14.57
C LEU A 220 20.14 -19.42 14.99
N LYS A 221 19.54 -20.62 15.00
CA LYS A 221 20.27 -21.88 15.30
C LYS A 221 21.37 -22.16 14.28
N ILE A 222 21.19 -21.66 13.03
CA ILE A 222 22.13 -21.84 11.91
C ILE A 222 22.97 -20.57 11.71
N PHE A 223 22.40 -19.38 11.92
CA PHE A 223 23.04 -18.08 11.76
C PHE A 223 23.05 -17.28 13.08
N PRO A 224 23.86 -17.65 14.10
CA PRO A 224 23.77 -17.11 15.47
C PRO A 224 24.10 -15.61 15.58
N ASN A 225 24.79 -15.03 14.58
CA ASN A 225 25.15 -13.61 14.57
C ASN A 225 24.14 -12.74 13.80
N LEU A 226 23.07 -13.34 13.27
CA LEU A 226 22.03 -12.62 12.54
C LEU A 226 21.16 -11.80 13.53
N ARG A 227 20.64 -10.67 13.06
CA ARG A 227 19.67 -9.86 13.81
C ARG A 227 18.36 -9.73 13.04
N LEU A 228 17.29 -9.42 13.74
CA LEU A 228 16.02 -9.03 13.12
C LEU A 228 15.72 -7.58 13.52
N LYS A 229 15.58 -6.69 12.53
CA LYS A 229 15.16 -5.31 12.75
C LYS A 229 13.70 -5.15 12.35
N ILE A 230 12.89 -4.59 13.25
CA ILE A 230 11.46 -4.36 13.05
C ILE A 230 11.18 -2.86 13.05
N LEU A 231 10.84 -2.29 11.90
CA LEU A 231 10.51 -0.89 11.72
C LEU A 231 9.00 -0.70 11.73
N GLY A 232 8.52 0.12 12.63
CA GLY A 232 7.12 0.50 12.76
C GLY A 232 6.63 0.58 14.18
N GLU A 233 5.40 1.06 14.33
CA GLU A 233 4.70 1.21 15.59
C GLU A 233 3.33 0.53 15.49
N GLY A 234 2.75 0.17 16.63
CA GLY A 234 1.41 -0.43 16.68
C GLY A 234 1.06 -1.01 18.02
N SER A 235 -0.19 -1.45 18.15
CA SER A 235 -0.78 -1.91 19.41
C SER A 235 -0.14 -3.20 19.95
N LEU A 236 0.46 -4.03 19.08
CA LEU A 236 1.03 -5.33 19.46
C LEU A 236 2.50 -5.26 19.86
N LYS A 237 3.10 -4.07 20.02
CA LYS A 237 4.54 -3.94 20.32
C LYS A 237 4.95 -4.75 21.54
N ASN A 238 4.23 -4.62 22.66
CA ASN A 238 4.57 -5.30 23.92
C ASN A 238 4.43 -6.84 23.76
N GLU A 239 3.34 -7.30 23.14
CA GLU A 239 3.14 -8.74 22.90
C GLU A 239 4.26 -9.35 22.03
N LEU A 240 4.76 -8.59 21.04
CA LEU A 240 5.88 -9.04 20.21
C LEU A 240 7.20 -9.05 20.98
N ILE A 241 7.43 -8.11 21.90
CA ILE A 241 8.58 -8.10 22.79
C ILE A 241 8.52 -9.32 23.72
N ASP A 242 7.38 -9.58 24.37
CA ASP A 242 7.19 -10.74 25.25
C ASP A 242 7.41 -12.07 24.50
N LEU A 243 7.01 -12.15 23.24
CA LEU A 243 7.28 -13.29 22.37
C LEU A 243 8.80 -13.50 22.18
N THR A 244 9.57 -12.42 21.96
CA THR A 244 11.03 -12.54 21.80
C THR A 244 11.72 -13.03 23.08
N ILE A 245 11.23 -12.63 24.25
CA ILE A 245 11.71 -13.10 25.55
C ILE A 245 11.38 -14.60 25.70
N THR A 246 10.13 -14.99 25.42
CA THR A 246 9.69 -16.40 25.51
C THR A 246 10.53 -17.32 24.61
N LEU A 247 10.93 -16.82 23.43
CA LEU A 247 11.76 -17.57 22.47
C LEU A 247 13.27 -17.46 22.77
N GLY A 248 13.70 -16.68 23.77
CA GLY A 248 15.10 -16.46 24.11
C GLY A 248 15.93 -15.73 23.05
N VAL A 249 15.29 -14.83 22.27
CA VAL A 249 15.92 -14.10 21.14
C VAL A 249 15.81 -12.57 21.29
N ASN A 250 15.45 -12.09 22.46
CA ASN A 250 15.23 -10.65 22.72
C ASN A 250 16.48 -9.79 22.49
N ASP A 251 17.68 -10.32 22.69
CA ASP A 251 18.97 -9.66 22.43
C ASP A 251 19.31 -9.59 20.93
N LYS A 252 18.59 -10.34 20.06
CA LYS A 252 18.77 -10.41 18.61
C LYS A 252 17.69 -9.69 17.81
N VAL A 253 16.63 -9.17 18.46
CA VAL A 253 15.52 -8.48 17.81
C VAL A 253 15.48 -7.01 18.20
N ASP A 254 15.63 -6.12 17.22
CA ASP A 254 15.62 -4.67 17.40
C ASP A 254 14.27 -4.08 16.99
N PHE A 255 13.50 -3.55 17.93
CA PHE A 255 12.29 -2.77 17.66
C PHE A 255 12.66 -1.29 17.48
N ILE A 256 12.88 -0.90 16.21
CA ILE A 256 13.40 0.44 15.85
C ILE A 256 12.34 1.53 16.01
N GLY A 257 11.04 1.19 15.93
CA GLY A 257 9.98 2.19 15.87
C GLY A 257 9.87 2.83 14.49
N PHE A 258 9.31 4.04 14.43
CA PHE A 258 9.21 4.80 13.19
C PHE A 258 10.58 5.37 12.80
N SER A 259 10.98 5.16 11.55
CA SER A 259 12.18 5.76 10.97
C SER A 259 11.87 6.51 9.69
N SER A 260 12.47 7.69 9.52
CA SER A 260 12.47 8.43 8.25
C SER A 260 13.52 7.92 7.27
N ASP A 261 14.56 7.23 7.75
CA ASP A 261 15.65 6.66 6.94
C ASP A 261 15.40 5.20 6.56
N VAL A 262 14.22 4.92 5.99
CA VAL A 262 13.86 3.57 5.56
C VAL A 262 14.77 3.04 4.44
N ILE A 263 15.34 3.94 3.62
CA ILE A 263 16.23 3.58 2.50
C ILE A 263 17.46 2.85 3.00
N SER A 264 18.15 3.39 4.02
CA SER A 264 19.33 2.76 4.59
C SER A 264 19.02 1.37 5.16
N TYR A 265 17.87 1.21 5.84
CA TYR A 265 17.46 -0.08 6.37
C TYR A 265 17.18 -1.10 5.28
N TYR A 266 16.48 -0.71 4.21
CA TYR A 266 16.27 -1.64 3.08
C TYR A 266 17.57 -1.97 2.38
N SER A 267 18.38 -0.96 2.02
CA SER A 267 19.59 -1.17 1.20
C SER A 267 20.60 -2.10 1.87
N LYS A 268 20.71 -2.07 3.19
CA LYS A 268 21.70 -2.83 3.96
C LYS A 268 21.19 -4.18 4.48
N ALA A 269 19.90 -4.44 4.46
CA ALA A 269 19.33 -5.71 4.90
C ALA A 269 19.78 -6.87 3.99
N LYS A 270 19.96 -8.07 4.57
CA LYS A 270 20.15 -9.31 3.80
C LYS A 270 18.87 -9.72 3.06
N ALA A 271 17.72 -9.52 3.71
CA ALA A 271 16.40 -9.72 3.13
C ALA A 271 15.33 -8.95 3.92
N THR A 272 14.21 -8.63 3.25
CA THR A 272 13.00 -8.14 3.93
C THR A 272 11.97 -9.26 4.02
N ILE A 273 11.36 -9.41 5.21
CA ILE A 273 10.36 -10.45 5.49
C ILE A 273 8.98 -9.82 5.64
N LEU A 274 7.97 -10.42 5.01
CA LEU A 274 6.57 -10.05 5.13
C LEU A 274 5.72 -11.27 5.51
N SER A 275 5.25 -11.31 6.76
CA SER A 275 4.39 -12.38 7.29
C SER A 275 2.92 -12.01 7.40
N SER A 276 2.45 -11.07 6.55
CA SER A 276 1.10 -10.53 6.63
C SER A 276 0.01 -11.56 6.38
N LEU A 277 -1.10 -11.46 7.12
CA LEU A 277 -2.29 -12.28 6.91
C LEU A 277 -3.01 -11.93 5.61
N TYR A 278 -3.01 -10.68 5.22
CA TYR A 278 -3.59 -10.18 3.97
C TYR A 278 -3.00 -8.83 3.62
N GLU A 279 -2.92 -8.55 2.33
CA GLU A 279 -2.48 -7.28 1.77
C GLU A 279 -3.45 -6.80 0.69
N GLY A 280 -3.35 -5.53 0.33
CA GLY A 280 -3.84 -5.06 -0.96
C GLY A 280 -2.73 -5.22 -1.99
N PHE A 281 -1.68 -4.41 -1.84
CA PHE A 281 -0.45 -4.48 -2.61
C PHE A 281 0.70 -4.01 -1.71
N PRO A 282 1.58 -4.90 -1.25
CA PRO A 282 2.56 -4.60 -0.20
C PRO A 282 3.72 -3.76 -0.73
N ASN A 283 3.64 -2.43 -0.58
CA ASN A 283 4.68 -1.50 -1.02
C ASN A 283 6.06 -1.82 -0.43
N VAL A 284 6.09 -2.36 0.80
CA VAL A 284 7.36 -2.74 1.47
C VAL A 284 8.17 -3.75 0.67
N LEU A 285 7.52 -4.65 -0.09
CA LEU A 285 8.23 -5.58 -0.98
C LEU A 285 8.81 -4.84 -2.19
N ILE A 286 8.03 -3.94 -2.79
CA ILE A 286 8.47 -3.15 -3.95
C ILE A 286 9.63 -2.23 -3.54
N GLU A 287 9.54 -1.58 -2.39
CA GLU A 287 10.57 -0.70 -1.83
C GLU A 287 11.87 -1.47 -1.60
N SER A 288 11.77 -2.67 -1.00
CA SER A 288 12.92 -3.55 -0.76
C SER A 288 13.62 -3.98 -2.05
N ILE A 289 12.86 -4.56 -3.00
CA ILE A 289 13.45 -5.05 -4.26
C ILE A 289 14.00 -3.91 -5.11
N SER A 290 13.37 -2.73 -5.11
CA SER A 290 13.89 -1.56 -5.84
C SER A 290 15.27 -1.12 -5.34
N LEU A 291 15.57 -1.34 -4.07
CA LEU A 291 16.87 -1.06 -3.45
C LEU A 291 17.82 -2.29 -3.50
N GLY A 292 17.49 -3.28 -4.32
CA GLY A 292 18.33 -4.48 -4.53
C GLY A 292 18.28 -5.47 -3.38
N THR A 293 17.33 -5.36 -2.42
CA THR A 293 17.24 -6.28 -1.31
C THR A 293 16.17 -7.32 -1.56
N PRO A 294 16.54 -8.62 -1.57
CA PRO A 294 15.59 -9.71 -1.82
C PRO A 294 14.54 -9.78 -0.72
N VAL A 295 13.40 -10.41 -1.04
CA VAL A 295 12.27 -10.49 -0.12
C VAL A 295 11.82 -11.92 0.12
N VAL A 296 11.28 -12.18 1.32
CA VAL A 296 10.59 -13.43 1.65
C VAL A 296 9.21 -13.07 2.18
N SER A 297 8.16 -13.66 1.61
CA SER A 297 6.80 -13.33 2.01
C SER A 297 5.90 -14.54 2.06
N PHE A 298 4.97 -14.56 3.01
CA PHE A 298 3.80 -15.42 2.86
C PHE A 298 3.10 -15.12 1.55
N ASP A 299 2.66 -16.18 0.87
CA ASP A 299 1.76 -16.09 -0.28
C ASP A 299 0.34 -15.79 0.20
N CYS A 300 0.18 -14.64 0.87
CA CYS A 300 -1.11 -14.19 1.35
C CYS A 300 -1.97 -13.68 0.18
N LYS A 301 -3.27 -13.61 0.43
CA LYS A 301 -4.22 -13.14 -0.58
C LYS A 301 -3.88 -11.71 -1.00
N SER A 302 -3.66 -11.52 -2.29
CA SER A 302 -3.33 -10.29 -3.02
C SER A 302 -1.92 -9.73 -2.79
N GLY A 303 -1.26 -9.44 -3.87
CA GLY A 303 -0.04 -8.66 -3.98
C GLY A 303 1.27 -9.43 -4.00
N PRO A 304 1.68 -10.21 -3.00
CA PRO A 304 3.01 -10.81 -2.96
C PRO A 304 3.35 -11.63 -4.20
N ARG A 305 2.43 -12.48 -4.68
CA ARG A 305 2.60 -13.34 -5.88
C ARG A 305 2.81 -12.55 -7.17
N GLU A 306 2.35 -11.31 -7.24
CA GLU A 306 2.52 -10.45 -8.42
C GLU A 306 3.81 -9.61 -8.37
N ILE A 307 4.45 -9.58 -7.19
CA ILE A 307 5.69 -8.84 -6.94
C ILE A 307 6.90 -9.77 -6.96
N ILE A 308 6.77 -10.93 -6.29
CA ILE A 308 7.89 -11.85 -6.06
C ILE A 308 8.02 -12.83 -7.23
N GLU A 309 9.20 -12.87 -7.78
CA GLU A 309 9.67 -13.84 -8.78
C GLU A 309 10.67 -14.75 -8.08
N ASN A 310 10.25 -16.00 -7.77
CA ASN A 310 11.03 -16.95 -6.99
C ASN A 310 12.43 -17.16 -7.58
N GLY A 311 13.44 -16.94 -6.74
CA GLY A 311 14.84 -17.07 -7.13
C GLY A 311 15.42 -15.87 -7.90
N ILE A 312 14.62 -14.87 -8.31
CA ILE A 312 15.08 -13.65 -9.01
C ILE A 312 15.15 -12.48 -8.02
N ASN A 313 14.07 -12.20 -7.29
CA ASN A 313 14.02 -11.10 -6.34
C ASN A 313 13.59 -11.51 -4.93
N GLY A 314 13.35 -12.80 -4.69
CA GLY A 314 12.94 -13.32 -3.40
C GLY A 314 12.31 -14.70 -3.48
N TYR A 315 11.55 -15.05 -2.44
CA TYR A 315 10.79 -16.29 -2.39
C TYR A 315 9.42 -16.08 -1.74
N LEU A 316 8.40 -16.74 -2.31
CA LEU A 316 7.12 -16.93 -1.67
C LEU A 316 7.19 -18.16 -0.75
N SER A 317 6.64 -18.05 0.44
CA SER A 317 6.40 -19.18 1.32
C SER A 317 4.90 -19.48 1.41
N ASN A 318 4.58 -20.72 1.75
CA ASN A 318 3.21 -21.14 1.97
C ASN A 318 2.53 -20.26 3.03
N TYR A 319 1.26 -19.95 2.79
CA TYR A 319 0.50 -19.06 3.67
C TYR A 319 0.34 -19.67 5.07
N LEU A 320 0.73 -18.92 6.10
CA LEU A 320 0.71 -19.30 7.53
C LEU A 320 1.61 -20.50 7.91
N ASP A 321 2.52 -20.89 7.03
CA ASP A 321 3.47 -21.97 7.30
C ASP A 321 4.81 -21.38 7.76
N VAL A 322 5.06 -21.44 9.08
CA VAL A 322 6.31 -20.95 9.70
C VAL A 322 7.52 -21.75 9.25
N ASN A 323 7.38 -23.06 9.05
CA ASN A 323 8.49 -23.91 8.65
C ASN A 323 8.92 -23.61 7.21
N ASP A 324 7.95 -23.39 6.32
CA ASP A 324 8.27 -22.98 4.95
C ASP A 324 8.82 -21.55 4.91
N LEU A 325 8.32 -20.63 5.76
CA LEU A 325 8.89 -19.27 5.90
C LEU A 325 10.36 -19.34 6.33
N GLU A 326 10.69 -20.14 7.33
CA GLU A 326 12.05 -20.42 7.77
C GLU A 326 12.91 -20.98 6.61
N ALA A 327 12.42 -22.02 5.91
CA ALA A 327 13.13 -22.61 4.79
C ALA A 327 13.44 -21.58 3.68
N LYS A 328 12.48 -20.70 3.35
CA LYS A 328 12.67 -19.62 2.35
C LYS A 328 13.66 -18.56 2.83
N ILE A 329 13.67 -18.23 4.13
CA ILE A 329 14.69 -17.35 4.73
C ILE A 329 16.07 -17.98 4.59
N LEU A 330 16.24 -19.26 4.95
CA LEU A 330 17.49 -19.97 4.82
C LEU A 330 17.98 -20.05 3.36
N LEU A 331 17.09 -20.34 2.41
CA LEU A 331 17.39 -20.28 0.98
C LEU A 331 17.87 -18.90 0.57
N THR A 332 17.24 -17.84 1.06
CA THR A 332 17.59 -16.44 0.75
C THR A 332 18.98 -16.09 1.30
N LEU A 333 19.30 -16.51 2.52
CA LEU A 333 20.59 -16.23 3.18
C LEU A 333 21.75 -16.97 2.53
N ASN A 334 21.53 -18.18 2.04
CA ASN A 334 22.54 -19.03 1.41
C ASN A 334 22.76 -18.71 -0.07
N LYS A 335 21.82 -17.97 -0.71
CA LYS A 335 21.93 -17.62 -2.11
C LYS A 335 22.88 -16.45 -2.32
N ARG A 336 23.72 -16.53 -3.35
CA ARG A 336 24.50 -15.39 -3.87
C ARG A 336 23.59 -14.56 -4.80
N TRP A 337 23.15 -13.40 -4.35
CA TRP A 337 22.25 -12.52 -5.08
C TRP A 337 23.00 -11.56 -6.00
N ASN A 338 22.49 -11.38 -7.22
CA ASN A 338 22.82 -10.21 -8.03
C ASN A 338 21.84 -9.09 -7.65
N TYR A 339 22.25 -8.19 -6.74
CA TYR A 339 21.39 -7.14 -6.19
C TYR A 339 20.90 -6.15 -7.26
N LYS A 340 21.67 -5.97 -8.35
CA LYS A 340 21.24 -5.16 -9.49
C LYS A 340 20.07 -5.81 -10.23
N SER A 341 20.15 -7.11 -10.49
CA SER A 341 19.03 -7.86 -11.10
C SER A 341 17.78 -7.88 -10.18
N VAL A 342 17.98 -7.98 -8.85
CA VAL A 342 16.86 -7.81 -7.89
C VAL A 342 16.18 -6.46 -8.09
N ALA A 343 16.95 -5.36 -8.18
CA ALA A 343 16.39 -4.02 -8.38
C ALA A 343 15.72 -3.86 -9.75
N GLU A 344 16.29 -4.44 -10.81
CA GLU A 344 15.72 -4.41 -12.16
C GLU A 344 14.35 -5.08 -12.23
N SER A 345 14.09 -6.11 -11.45
CA SER A 345 12.78 -6.78 -11.37
C SER A 345 11.65 -5.85 -10.90
N ALA A 346 12.00 -4.74 -10.22
CA ALA A 346 11.05 -3.72 -9.78
C ALA A 346 10.70 -2.69 -10.89
N HIS A 347 11.29 -2.75 -12.08
CA HIS A 347 11.08 -1.76 -13.14
C HIS A 347 9.60 -1.60 -13.53
N LYS A 348 8.81 -2.69 -13.47
CA LYS A 348 7.36 -2.65 -13.72
C LYS A 348 6.58 -1.77 -12.73
N PHE A 349 7.19 -1.37 -11.62
CA PHE A 349 6.62 -0.52 -10.58
C PHE A 349 7.17 0.92 -10.59
N LYS A 350 7.84 1.36 -11.65
CA LYS A 350 8.29 2.75 -11.79
C LYS A 350 7.10 3.70 -11.83
N LEU A 351 7.27 4.89 -11.23
CA LEU A 351 6.23 5.92 -11.19
C LEU A 351 5.77 6.32 -12.59
N ASP A 352 6.70 6.46 -13.54
CA ASP A 352 6.36 6.83 -14.92
C ASP A 352 5.42 5.84 -15.60
N LEU A 353 5.59 4.53 -15.38
CA LEU A 353 4.68 3.51 -15.91
C LEU A 353 3.30 3.59 -15.27
N ALA A 354 3.24 3.82 -13.95
CA ALA A 354 1.97 4.03 -13.28
C ALA A 354 1.26 5.29 -13.78
N LEU A 355 1.99 6.39 -14.00
CA LEU A 355 1.44 7.63 -14.55
C LEU A 355 0.94 7.46 -15.98
N ASN A 356 1.67 6.73 -16.86
CA ASN A 356 1.20 6.41 -18.21
C ASN A 356 -0.14 5.66 -18.17
N ASN A 357 -0.28 4.66 -17.28
CA ASN A 357 -1.53 3.91 -17.12
C ASN A 357 -2.66 4.80 -16.58
N TRP A 358 -2.35 5.73 -15.67
CA TRP A 358 -3.33 6.72 -15.21
C TRP A 358 -3.76 7.65 -16.34
N GLU A 359 -2.83 8.19 -17.13
CA GLU A 359 -3.15 9.05 -18.27
C GLU A 359 -4.03 8.32 -19.30
N THR A 360 -3.69 7.07 -19.65
CA THR A 360 -4.50 6.24 -20.55
C THR A 360 -5.93 6.04 -20.03
N LEU A 361 -6.10 5.85 -18.72
CA LEU A 361 -7.43 5.71 -18.11
C LEU A 361 -8.22 7.03 -18.09
N LEU A 362 -7.53 8.15 -17.93
CA LEU A 362 -8.16 9.46 -17.74
C LEU A 362 -8.43 10.21 -19.05
N ILE A 363 -7.87 9.80 -20.15
CA ILE A 363 -8.12 10.33 -21.49
C ILE A 363 -9.35 9.65 -22.10
#